data_2b353af20f229828250d44a1cb626c17
#
_entry.id   2b353af20f229828250d44a1cb626c17
#
_cell.length_a   1.000
_cell.length_b   1.000
_cell.length_c   1.000
_cell.angle_alpha   90.00
_cell.angle_beta   90.00
_cell.angle_gamma   90.00
#
_symmetry.space_group_name_H-M   'P 1'
#
loop_
_entity.id
_entity.type
_entity.pdbx_description
1 polymer ?
#
loop_
_entity_poly.entity_id
_entity_poly.type
_entity_poly.pdbx_seq_one_letter_code
_entity_poly.pdbx_strand_id
1 'polypeptide(L)'
;AAWGPRMADSGGIDESALRVQATVVVQAVRTFAGWAGRNLDSQWWVRLPAGIAEVASLLANPGQSPNWFDVVEPIVRRASSLADGRSTPPTAPTPGARLESVLATVGLRPGEARPVFPLAPLGEFARDELFPEAPARPGDAGALFDDFMAEWRDVAGGSDISAVATGMTLLAKYAWCVPAPGSRDVSLADHTRVTAAIAACLWEVRAEHDQRLALIGGDVSGVQAFLYRITSAGALQGLRGRSFYLQLVEEAVGQYLLRRWHLPVACRVMEAGGHIYILAPARVLADVPRARGHLAQAFFDHHGGDLFVGLAGVEIGASELEDPRVLEERFARLGEALSRAKRRRGEGLEPEQLARGLFTPRRVGGLDHQFCRICDRPIDGAQAVAPAGGDRNARTCALCLGLQELGGRLRRGSVMVTWPTAPSITVPTQSGDEDDDASSGWGTSQWNGVLGALGL
;
A
#
# COMPACT_ATOMS: atom_id res chain seq x y z
N ALA A 1 16.76 3.79 26.74
CA ALA A 1 17.52 4.11 25.51
C ALA A 1 17.56 2.92 24.51
N ALA A 2 16.51 2.10 24.48
CA ALA A 2 16.38 0.95 23.56
C ALA A 2 15.93 1.36 22.15
N TRP A 3 15.35 2.53 22.00
CA TRP A 3 14.77 3.03 20.76
C TRP A 3 15.76 3.89 19.99
N GLY A 4 16.52 3.35 19.09
CA GLY A 4 17.55 3.87 18.23
C GLY A 4 17.87 5.37 18.11
N PRO A 5 18.89 5.81 17.36
CA PRO A 5 19.27 7.21 17.28
C PRO A 5 18.15 8.05 16.68
N ARG A 6 17.90 9.23 17.25
CA ARG A 6 16.91 10.21 16.77
C ARG A 6 17.18 10.52 15.30
N MET A 7 16.26 10.18 14.44
CA MET A 7 16.28 10.64 13.05
C MET A 7 15.84 12.11 13.02
N ALA A 8 16.78 13.01 13.20
CA ALA A 8 16.52 14.46 13.19
C ALA A 8 16.29 15.06 11.78
N ASP A 9 16.52 14.31 10.69
CA ASP A 9 16.58 14.87 9.33
C ASP A 9 15.74 14.16 8.25
N SER A 10 14.88 13.23 8.62
CA SER A 10 13.99 12.59 7.66
C SER A 10 12.58 12.60 8.21
N GLY A 11 11.72 13.57 7.99
CA GLY A 11 10.29 13.62 8.31
C GLY A 11 9.77 12.47 9.23
N GLY A 12 10.50 12.18 10.31
CA GLY A 12 10.49 10.89 11.00
C GLY A 12 9.27 10.71 11.87
N ILE A 13 8.75 9.50 11.89
CA ILE A 13 7.76 9.04 12.85
C ILE A 13 8.30 9.31 14.26
N ASP A 14 7.53 10.01 15.10
CA ASP A 14 7.85 10.24 16.52
C ASP A 14 8.09 8.89 17.21
N GLU A 15 9.08 8.84 18.11
CA GLU A 15 9.42 7.64 18.90
C GLU A 15 8.19 7.03 19.58
N SER A 16 7.29 7.85 20.07
CA SER A 16 6.06 7.40 20.71
C SER A 16 5.08 6.77 19.74
N ALA A 17 4.96 7.31 18.53
CA ALA A 17 4.16 6.71 17.47
C ALA A 17 4.75 5.36 17.00
N LEU A 18 6.09 5.25 16.98
CA LEU A 18 6.77 3.98 16.71
C LEU A 18 6.47 2.93 17.78
N ARG A 19 6.44 3.30 19.05
CA ARG A 19 6.06 2.39 20.15
C ARG A 19 4.64 1.88 19.99
N VAL A 20 3.70 2.73 19.58
CA VAL A 20 2.32 2.30 19.26
C VAL A 20 2.31 1.23 18.17
N GLN A 21 3.01 1.48 17.05
CA GLN A 21 3.08 0.51 15.95
C GLN A 21 3.78 -0.79 16.36
N ALA A 22 4.88 -0.71 17.12
CA ALA A 22 5.58 -1.88 17.64
C ALA A 22 4.66 -2.73 18.54
N THR A 23 3.86 -2.08 19.40
CA THR A 23 2.92 -2.78 20.27
C THR A 23 1.86 -3.53 19.47
N VAL A 24 1.32 -2.94 18.40
CA VAL A 24 0.37 -3.62 17.52
C VAL A 24 0.99 -4.83 16.83
N VAL A 25 2.20 -4.67 16.26
CA VAL A 25 2.90 -5.76 15.59
C VAL A 25 3.17 -6.92 16.56
N VAL A 26 3.70 -6.63 17.74
CA VAL A 26 4.01 -7.67 18.72
C VAL A 26 2.74 -8.37 19.23
N GLN A 27 1.64 -7.66 19.44
CA GLN A 27 0.35 -8.28 19.80
C GLN A 27 -0.15 -9.21 18.67
N ALA A 28 -0.05 -8.80 17.41
CA ALA A 28 -0.41 -9.62 16.27
C ALA A 28 0.43 -10.90 16.18
N VAL A 29 1.75 -10.78 16.40
CA VAL A 29 2.67 -11.94 16.42
C VAL A 29 2.33 -12.90 17.56
N ARG A 30 1.99 -12.40 18.74
CA ARG A 30 1.52 -13.24 19.86
C ARG A 30 0.21 -13.95 19.53
N THR A 31 -0.72 -13.28 18.87
CA THR A 31 -1.98 -13.86 18.39
C THR A 31 -1.71 -14.97 17.37
N PHE A 32 -0.81 -14.72 16.42
CA PHE A 32 -0.40 -15.72 15.41
C PHE A 32 0.25 -16.92 16.06
N ALA A 33 1.17 -16.73 17.00
CA ALA A 33 1.80 -17.80 17.75
C ALA A 33 0.78 -18.68 18.50
N GLY A 34 -0.15 -18.07 19.23
CA GLY A 34 -1.21 -18.77 19.95
C GLY A 34 -2.10 -19.59 19.01
N TRP A 35 -2.46 -19.04 17.87
CA TRP A 35 -3.20 -19.75 16.83
C TRP A 35 -2.39 -20.94 16.25
N ALA A 36 -1.08 -20.76 16.06
CA ALA A 36 -0.17 -21.80 15.58
C ALA A 36 0.22 -22.84 16.65
N GLY A 37 -0.30 -22.72 17.87
CA GLY A 37 0.06 -23.60 18.98
C GLY A 37 1.48 -23.42 19.51
N ARG A 38 2.08 -22.22 19.28
CA ARG A 38 3.41 -21.86 19.77
C ARG A 38 3.31 -21.05 21.06
N ASN A 39 4.19 -21.36 22.00
CA ASN A 39 4.35 -20.57 23.22
C ASN A 39 5.60 -19.68 23.08
N LEU A 40 5.39 -18.35 23.08
CA LEU A 40 6.48 -17.40 22.91
C LEU A 40 7.21 -17.13 24.24
N ASP A 41 8.47 -17.51 24.28
CA ASP A 41 9.42 -17.12 25.33
C ASP A 41 10.41 -16.05 24.85
N SER A 42 11.38 -15.70 25.67
CA SER A 42 12.38 -14.68 25.34
C SER A 42 13.26 -15.05 24.12
N GLN A 43 13.40 -16.31 23.79
CA GLN A 43 14.25 -16.78 22.69
C GLN A 43 13.67 -16.40 21.32
N TRP A 44 12.34 -16.27 21.23
CA TRP A 44 11.67 -15.89 19.98
C TRP A 44 12.00 -14.44 19.52
N TRP A 45 12.39 -13.56 20.48
CA TRP A 45 12.68 -12.16 20.22
C TRP A 45 14.18 -11.88 20.04
N VAL A 46 15.03 -12.89 20.21
CA VAL A 46 16.47 -12.80 19.94
C VAL A 46 16.71 -12.47 18.48
N ARG A 47 17.65 -11.56 18.19
CA ARG A 47 17.98 -10.99 16.88
C ARG A 47 16.99 -9.93 16.35
N LEU A 48 15.91 -9.65 17.05
CA LEU A 48 15.11 -8.47 16.74
C LEU A 48 15.67 -7.24 17.50
N PRO A 49 15.43 -6.02 16.98
CA PRO A 49 15.85 -4.78 17.67
C PRO A 49 15.33 -4.70 19.10
N ALA A 50 16.10 -4.00 19.95
CA ALA A 50 15.86 -3.97 21.39
C ALA A 50 14.48 -3.41 21.78
N GLY A 51 13.95 -2.43 21.03
CA GLY A 51 12.62 -1.88 21.27
C GLY A 51 11.50 -2.88 21.03
N ILE A 52 11.62 -3.73 20.01
CA ILE A 52 10.65 -4.82 19.76
C ILE A 52 10.70 -5.84 20.90
N ALA A 53 11.89 -6.24 21.33
CA ALA A 53 12.06 -7.18 22.43
C ALA A 53 11.56 -6.59 23.78
N GLU A 54 11.73 -5.28 24.00
CA GLU A 54 11.18 -4.56 25.15
C GLU A 54 9.65 -4.64 25.16
N VAL A 55 8.98 -4.28 24.06
CA VAL A 55 7.52 -4.37 23.96
C VAL A 55 7.03 -5.79 24.21
N ALA A 56 7.71 -6.79 23.64
CA ALA A 56 7.34 -8.20 23.83
C ALA A 56 7.43 -8.62 25.31
N SER A 57 8.45 -8.18 26.01
CA SER A 57 8.63 -8.42 27.44
C SER A 57 7.54 -7.74 28.28
N LEU A 58 7.20 -6.49 27.96
CA LEU A 58 6.15 -5.73 28.67
C LEU A 58 4.76 -6.36 28.48
N LEU A 59 4.44 -6.80 27.27
CA LEU A 59 3.19 -7.52 27.00
C LEU A 59 3.12 -8.90 27.70
N ALA A 60 4.28 -9.52 27.98
CA ALA A 60 4.33 -10.78 28.74
C ALA A 60 4.20 -10.55 30.26
N ASN A 61 4.74 -9.44 30.78
CA ASN A 61 4.83 -9.14 32.20
C ASN A 61 4.41 -7.69 32.51
N PRO A 62 3.13 -7.35 32.45
CA PRO A 62 2.67 -5.95 32.56
C PRO A 62 2.86 -5.34 33.96
N GLY A 63 3.22 -6.11 35.00
CA GLY A 63 3.34 -5.64 36.35
C GLY A 63 4.55 -4.73 36.67
N GLN A 64 5.47 -4.50 35.72
CA GLN A 64 6.64 -3.64 35.82
C GLN A 64 6.77 -2.71 34.63
N SER A 65 5.66 -2.26 34.07
CA SER A 65 5.64 -1.45 32.85
C SER A 65 6.15 -0.02 33.09
N PRO A 66 6.93 0.56 32.17
CA PRO A 66 7.27 1.97 32.22
C PRO A 66 6.05 2.83 31.85
N ASN A 67 6.01 4.06 32.34
CA ASN A 67 4.88 4.98 32.20
C ASN A 67 4.38 5.13 30.76
N TRP A 68 5.26 5.02 29.75
CA TRP A 68 4.84 5.12 28.35
C TRP A 68 3.96 3.95 27.92
N PHE A 69 4.24 2.73 28.43
CA PHE A 69 3.47 1.54 28.06
C PHE A 69 2.05 1.59 28.66
N ASP A 70 1.90 2.14 29.86
CA ASP A 70 0.59 2.32 30.52
C ASP A 70 -0.33 3.28 29.74
N VAL A 71 0.23 4.12 28.85
CA VAL A 71 -0.53 4.99 27.94
C VAL A 71 -0.78 4.32 26.60
N VAL A 72 0.20 3.61 26.06
CA VAL A 72 0.14 3.00 24.71
C VAL A 72 -0.79 1.78 24.68
N GLU A 73 -0.68 0.89 25.64
CA GLU A 73 -1.40 -0.38 25.63
C GLU A 73 -2.93 -0.21 25.64
N PRO A 74 -3.55 0.66 26.46
CA PRO A 74 -4.98 0.92 26.39
C PRO A 74 -5.44 1.48 25.02
N ILE A 75 -4.62 2.30 24.36
CA ILE A 75 -4.91 2.83 23.03
C ILE A 75 -4.93 1.70 22.01
N VAL A 76 -3.92 0.82 22.04
CA VAL A 76 -3.83 -0.31 21.10
C VAL A 76 -4.98 -1.31 21.34
N ARG A 77 -5.32 -1.59 22.59
CA ARG A 77 -6.46 -2.44 22.95
C ARG A 77 -7.78 -1.85 22.42
N ARG A 78 -7.99 -0.56 22.62
CA ARG A 78 -9.16 0.15 22.09
C ARG A 78 -9.18 0.10 20.56
N ALA A 79 -8.05 0.33 19.90
CA ALA A 79 -7.94 0.27 18.46
C ALA A 79 -8.31 -1.11 17.90
N SER A 80 -7.89 -2.19 18.58
CA SER A 80 -8.26 -3.55 18.21
C SER A 80 -9.78 -3.78 18.33
N SER A 81 -10.40 -3.32 19.42
CA SER A 81 -11.85 -3.41 19.59
C SER A 81 -12.62 -2.63 18.51
N LEU A 82 -12.15 -1.43 18.16
CA LEU A 82 -12.73 -0.62 17.07
C LEU A 82 -12.55 -1.30 15.71
N ALA A 83 -11.42 -1.96 15.46
CA ALA A 83 -11.18 -2.72 14.23
C ALA A 83 -12.11 -3.94 14.10
N ASP A 84 -12.53 -4.52 15.24
CA ASP A 84 -13.51 -5.62 15.27
C ASP A 84 -14.96 -5.15 15.12
N GLY A 85 -15.24 -3.85 15.20
CA GLY A 85 -16.61 -3.31 15.28
C GLY A 85 -17.38 -3.84 16.50
N ARG A 86 -16.69 -4.09 17.63
CA ARG A 86 -17.24 -4.69 18.84
C ARG A 86 -16.77 -3.95 20.09
N SER A 87 -17.67 -3.83 21.05
CA SER A 87 -17.36 -3.23 22.36
C SER A 87 -16.68 -4.20 23.36
N THR A 88 -16.65 -5.49 23.05
CA THR A 88 -16.01 -6.54 23.87
C THR A 88 -14.76 -7.08 23.22
N PRO A 89 -13.67 -7.28 23.98
CA PRO A 89 -12.46 -7.87 23.41
C PRO A 89 -12.76 -9.25 22.83
N PRO A 90 -12.22 -9.56 21.64
CA PRO A 90 -12.45 -10.83 20.98
C PRO A 90 -11.84 -11.98 21.78
N THR A 91 -12.47 -13.14 21.71
CA THR A 91 -11.90 -14.40 22.15
C THR A 91 -10.66 -14.74 21.33
N ALA A 92 -9.64 -15.30 21.96
CA ALA A 92 -8.45 -15.78 21.25
C ALA A 92 -8.85 -16.65 20.04
N PRO A 93 -8.13 -16.59 18.92
CA PRO A 93 -8.43 -17.42 17.77
C PRO A 93 -8.33 -18.89 18.15
N THR A 94 -9.25 -19.70 17.63
CA THR A 94 -9.18 -21.15 17.83
C THR A 94 -7.90 -21.68 17.17
N PRO A 95 -7.04 -22.42 17.90
CA PRO A 95 -5.80 -22.94 17.34
C PRO A 95 -6.06 -23.74 16.05
N GLY A 96 -5.31 -23.41 14.98
CA GLY A 96 -5.43 -24.08 13.69
C GLY A 96 -6.74 -23.82 12.91
N ALA A 97 -7.60 -22.91 13.38
CA ALA A 97 -8.79 -22.50 12.62
C ALA A 97 -8.39 -21.92 11.26
N ARG A 98 -9.20 -22.18 10.24
CA ARG A 98 -8.97 -21.74 8.87
C ARG A 98 -9.73 -20.48 8.56
N LEU A 99 -9.11 -19.58 7.77
CA LEU A 99 -9.79 -18.42 7.23
C LEU A 99 -10.79 -18.85 6.16
N GLU A 100 -12.07 -18.51 6.38
CA GLU A 100 -13.12 -18.72 5.39
C GLU A 100 -13.08 -17.61 4.31
N SER A 101 -13.45 -17.97 3.08
CA SER A 101 -13.65 -16.96 2.04
C SER A 101 -14.88 -16.09 2.38
N VAL A 102 -14.78 -14.78 2.21
CA VAL A 102 -15.95 -13.87 2.33
C VAL A 102 -17.07 -14.26 1.35
N LEU A 103 -16.73 -14.93 0.24
CA LEU A 103 -17.68 -15.43 -0.74
C LEU A 103 -18.25 -16.82 -0.37
N ALA A 104 -17.80 -17.43 0.72
CA ALA A 104 -18.23 -18.76 1.14
C ALA A 104 -19.73 -18.86 1.43
N THR A 105 -20.41 -17.75 1.69
CA THR A 105 -21.87 -17.72 1.90
C THR A 105 -22.66 -17.56 0.60
N VAL A 106 -22.02 -17.26 -0.51
CA VAL A 106 -22.66 -17.06 -1.81
C VAL A 106 -22.88 -18.40 -2.50
N GLY A 107 -24.15 -18.80 -2.66
CA GLY A 107 -24.50 -20.02 -3.39
C GLY A 107 -24.32 -21.33 -2.64
N LEU A 108 -23.89 -21.31 -1.35
CA LEU A 108 -23.81 -22.52 -0.55
C LEU A 108 -25.20 -23.06 -0.19
N ARG A 109 -25.34 -24.38 -0.29
CA ARG A 109 -26.52 -25.08 0.20
C ARG A 109 -26.39 -25.38 1.71
N PRO A 110 -27.50 -25.48 2.45
CA PRO A 110 -27.46 -25.88 3.85
C PRO A 110 -26.71 -27.21 4.02
N GLY A 111 -25.69 -27.23 4.89
CA GLY A 111 -24.88 -28.42 5.17
C GLY A 111 -23.62 -28.58 4.31
N GLU A 112 -23.38 -27.75 3.32
CA GLU A 112 -22.12 -27.74 2.59
C GLU A 112 -21.00 -27.13 3.42
N ALA A 113 -19.79 -27.72 3.30
CA ALA A 113 -18.60 -27.20 3.97
C ALA A 113 -18.19 -25.87 3.33
N ARG A 114 -17.86 -24.89 4.15
CA ARG A 114 -17.39 -23.56 3.67
C ARG A 114 -15.97 -23.68 3.14
N PRO A 115 -15.71 -23.10 1.96
CA PRO A 115 -14.36 -23.04 1.43
C PRO A 115 -13.44 -22.19 2.32
N VAL A 116 -12.26 -22.71 2.60
CA VAL A 116 -11.23 -22.05 3.42
C VAL A 116 -9.93 -21.90 2.66
N PHE A 117 -9.18 -20.87 2.98
CA PHE A 117 -7.89 -20.61 2.36
C PHE A 117 -6.84 -21.62 2.80
N PRO A 118 -5.88 -21.98 1.92
CA PRO A 118 -4.74 -22.82 2.26
C PRO A 118 -3.82 -22.12 3.27
N LEU A 119 -3.09 -22.91 4.09
CA LEU A 119 -2.04 -22.40 4.95
C LEU A 119 -0.73 -22.35 4.17
N ALA A 120 -0.46 -21.21 3.56
CA ALA A 120 0.77 -20.97 2.81
C ALA A 120 1.13 -19.47 2.86
N PRO A 121 2.42 -19.12 2.86
CA PRO A 121 2.82 -17.72 2.74
C PRO A 121 2.48 -17.19 1.35
N LEU A 122 2.19 -15.87 1.21
CA LEU A 122 2.09 -15.23 -0.09
C LEU A 122 3.46 -15.26 -0.79
N GLY A 123 3.50 -15.79 -2.01
CA GLY A 123 4.74 -15.95 -2.76
C GLY A 123 4.49 -16.44 -4.18
N GLU A 124 5.39 -17.28 -4.70
CA GLU A 124 5.16 -18.01 -5.95
C GLU A 124 4.17 -19.14 -5.67
N PHE A 125 2.96 -18.98 -6.16
CA PHE A 125 1.91 -19.97 -6.01
C PHE A 125 1.82 -20.85 -7.25
N ALA A 126 1.66 -22.16 -7.05
CA ALA A 126 0.98 -22.97 -8.03
C ALA A 126 -0.46 -22.46 -8.18
N ARG A 127 -0.99 -22.50 -9.40
CA ARG A 127 -2.32 -21.93 -9.74
C ARG A 127 -3.44 -22.37 -8.80
N ASP A 128 -3.31 -23.57 -8.26
CA ASP A 128 -4.32 -24.22 -7.42
C ASP A 128 -4.17 -23.91 -5.91
N GLU A 129 -3.13 -23.17 -5.51
CA GLU A 129 -2.82 -22.92 -4.10
C GLU A 129 -3.41 -21.61 -3.56
N LEU A 130 -3.96 -20.78 -4.44
CA LEU A 130 -4.50 -19.45 -4.07
C LEU A 130 -5.99 -19.49 -3.70
N PHE A 131 -6.71 -20.51 -4.18
CA PHE A 131 -8.16 -20.52 -4.06
C PHE A 131 -8.62 -21.26 -2.80
N PRO A 132 -9.68 -20.75 -2.14
CA PRO A 132 -10.29 -21.46 -1.02
C PRO A 132 -10.94 -22.75 -1.49
N GLU A 133 -10.79 -23.83 -0.69
CA GLU A 133 -11.27 -25.16 -0.99
C GLU A 133 -12.10 -25.77 0.14
N ALA A 134 -12.99 -26.65 -0.24
CA ALA A 134 -13.71 -27.52 0.67
C ALA A 134 -13.70 -28.97 0.11
N PRO A 135 -13.16 -29.99 0.85
CA PRO A 135 -12.55 -29.89 2.18
C PRO A 135 -11.20 -29.16 2.18
N ALA A 136 -10.81 -28.61 3.33
CA ALA A 136 -9.53 -27.94 3.51
C ALA A 136 -8.35 -28.90 3.24
N ARG A 137 -7.32 -28.44 2.53
CA ARG A 137 -6.05 -29.17 2.42
C ARG A 137 -5.35 -29.26 3.77
N PRO A 138 -4.62 -30.34 4.07
CA PRO A 138 -3.72 -30.37 5.21
C PRO A 138 -2.73 -29.21 5.18
N GLY A 139 -2.36 -28.69 6.35
CA GLY A 139 -1.35 -27.64 6.47
C GLY A 139 -0.85 -27.56 7.89
N ASP A 140 0.39 -27.14 8.06
CA ASP A 140 1.06 -27.03 9.35
C ASP A 140 1.08 -25.55 9.80
N ALA A 141 0.21 -25.23 10.74
CA ALA A 141 0.14 -23.89 11.32
C ALA A 141 1.43 -23.51 12.06
N GLY A 142 2.07 -24.49 12.72
CA GLY A 142 3.32 -24.30 13.43
C GLY A 142 4.46 -23.96 12.49
N ALA A 143 4.60 -24.71 11.39
CA ALA A 143 5.63 -24.45 10.38
C ALA A 143 5.44 -23.05 9.75
N LEU A 144 4.20 -22.66 9.42
CA LEU A 144 3.91 -21.32 8.88
C LEU A 144 4.37 -20.19 9.80
N PHE A 145 4.16 -20.34 11.11
CA PHE A 145 4.63 -19.37 12.10
C PHE A 145 6.16 -19.41 12.27
N ASP A 146 6.77 -20.59 12.28
CA ASP A 146 8.21 -20.75 12.42
C ASP A 146 8.96 -20.10 11.24
N ASP A 147 8.44 -20.26 10.01
CA ASP A 147 8.96 -19.63 8.80
C ASP A 147 8.84 -18.07 8.86
N PHE A 148 7.68 -17.57 9.32
CA PHE A 148 7.49 -16.14 9.55
C PHE A 148 8.55 -15.57 10.51
N MET A 149 8.77 -16.23 11.65
CA MET A 149 9.73 -15.76 12.65
C MET A 149 11.18 -15.85 12.17
N ALA A 150 11.50 -16.89 11.39
CA ALA A 150 12.82 -17.05 10.79
C ALA A 150 13.12 -15.89 9.82
N GLU A 151 12.20 -15.62 8.88
CA GLU A 151 12.36 -14.54 7.91
C GLU A 151 12.38 -13.15 8.60
N TRP A 152 11.53 -12.90 9.60
CA TRP A 152 11.55 -11.62 10.32
C TRP A 152 12.87 -11.35 11.01
N ARG A 153 13.46 -12.33 11.67
CA ARG A 153 14.79 -12.20 12.30
C ARG A 153 15.89 -11.93 11.30
N ASP A 154 15.80 -12.51 10.12
CA ASP A 154 16.82 -12.35 9.08
C ASP A 154 16.77 -10.98 8.40
N VAL A 155 15.56 -10.40 8.21
CA VAL A 155 15.37 -9.18 7.44
C VAL A 155 14.96 -7.95 8.24
N ALA A 156 14.72 -8.06 9.56
CA ALA A 156 14.23 -6.95 10.39
C ALA A 156 15.18 -5.76 10.43
N GLY A 157 16.46 -5.97 10.09
CA GLY A 157 17.47 -4.92 10.12
C GLY A 157 17.89 -4.48 11.52
N GLY A 158 18.74 -3.45 11.61
CA GLY A 158 19.30 -2.96 12.87
C GLY A 158 18.47 -1.91 13.61
N SER A 159 17.28 -1.52 13.12
CA SER A 159 16.46 -0.46 13.74
C SER A 159 15.03 -0.92 14.03
N ASP A 160 14.43 -0.35 15.07
CA ASP A 160 13.06 -0.63 15.46
C ASP A 160 12.06 -0.21 14.37
N ILE A 161 12.32 0.87 13.63
CA ILE A 161 11.51 1.32 12.49
C ILE A 161 11.48 0.26 11.40
N SER A 162 12.66 -0.24 11.02
CA SER A 162 12.78 -1.30 10.01
C SER A 162 12.07 -2.57 10.47
N ALA A 163 12.26 -2.97 11.71
CA ALA A 163 11.65 -4.17 12.27
C ALA A 163 10.11 -4.09 12.30
N VAL A 164 9.54 -2.93 12.67
CA VAL A 164 8.08 -2.71 12.64
C VAL A 164 7.56 -2.80 11.20
N ALA A 165 8.18 -2.08 10.27
CA ALA A 165 7.76 -2.07 8.87
C ALA A 165 7.86 -3.47 8.24
N THR A 166 8.95 -4.17 8.49
CA THR A 166 9.17 -5.54 8.01
C THR A 166 8.16 -6.51 8.66
N GLY A 167 7.95 -6.38 9.97
CA GLY A 167 6.96 -7.20 10.68
C GLY A 167 5.55 -7.06 10.12
N MET A 168 5.11 -5.85 9.80
CA MET A 168 3.82 -5.60 9.13
C MET A 168 3.75 -6.25 7.74
N THR A 169 4.82 -6.15 6.96
CA THR A 169 4.90 -6.74 5.63
C THR A 169 4.87 -8.27 5.69
N LEU A 170 5.62 -8.86 6.61
CA LEU A 170 5.65 -10.30 6.80
C LEU A 170 4.35 -10.85 7.40
N LEU A 171 3.67 -10.09 8.28
CA LEU A 171 2.31 -10.46 8.70
C LEU A 171 1.36 -10.50 7.50
N ALA A 172 1.47 -9.56 6.55
CA ALA A 172 0.69 -9.63 5.32
C ALA A 172 1.05 -10.87 4.48
N LYS A 173 2.31 -11.30 4.46
CA LYS A 173 2.78 -12.47 3.72
C LYS A 173 2.35 -13.81 4.36
N TYR A 174 2.38 -13.92 5.67
CA TYR A 174 2.18 -15.19 6.38
C TYR A 174 0.82 -15.30 7.07
N ALA A 175 0.29 -14.19 7.61
CA ALA A 175 -0.95 -14.21 8.38
C ALA A 175 -2.19 -13.79 7.57
N TRP A 176 -2.08 -13.68 6.25
CA TRP A 176 -3.20 -13.42 5.35
C TRP A 176 -4.27 -14.51 5.37
N CYS A 177 -3.86 -15.76 5.61
CA CYS A 177 -4.72 -16.94 5.67
C CYS A 177 -5.10 -17.35 7.10
N VAL A 178 -4.69 -16.57 8.09
CA VAL A 178 -4.97 -16.78 9.51
C VAL A 178 -6.18 -15.93 9.91
N PRO A 179 -7.23 -16.50 10.50
CA PRO A 179 -8.38 -15.72 10.93
C PRO A 179 -8.03 -14.79 12.10
N ALA A 180 -8.57 -13.57 12.07
CA ALA A 180 -8.50 -12.64 13.19
C ALA A 180 -9.27 -13.18 14.41
N PRO A 181 -8.92 -12.75 15.64
CA PRO A 181 -9.65 -13.11 16.85
C PRO A 181 -11.15 -12.81 16.71
N GLY A 182 -11.99 -13.82 16.97
CA GLY A 182 -13.45 -13.67 16.90
C GLY A 182 -14.05 -13.53 15.48
N SER A 183 -13.25 -13.60 14.44
CA SER A 183 -13.70 -13.61 13.04
C SER A 183 -13.40 -14.95 12.37
N ARG A 184 -14.11 -15.23 11.27
CA ARG A 184 -13.90 -16.41 10.42
C ARG A 184 -13.42 -16.05 9.02
N ASP A 185 -13.71 -14.83 8.57
CA ASP A 185 -13.54 -14.32 7.21
C ASP A 185 -12.72 -13.01 7.13
N VAL A 186 -12.22 -12.52 8.27
CA VAL A 186 -11.25 -11.42 8.33
C VAL A 186 -9.88 -11.98 8.67
N SER A 187 -8.87 -11.65 7.88
CA SER A 187 -7.50 -12.10 8.12
C SER A 187 -6.86 -11.37 9.30
N LEU A 188 -5.97 -12.05 10.02
CA LEU A 188 -5.17 -11.42 11.07
C LEU A 188 -4.28 -10.30 10.52
N ALA A 189 -3.80 -10.42 9.28
CA ALA A 189 -3.02 -9.39 8.62
C ALA A 189 -3.82 -8.09 8.40
N ASP A 190 -5.05 -8.21 7.87
CA ASP A 190 -5.91 -7.04 7.63
C ASP A 190 -6.39 -6.41 8.93
N HIS A 191 -6.80 -7.24 9.91
CA HIS A 191 -7.14 -6.77 11.25
C HIS A 191 -5.98 -6.00 11.89
N THR A 192 -4.75 -6.51 11.79
CA THR A 192 -3.55 -5.85 12.32
C THR A 192 -3.30 -4.50 11.65
N ARG A 193 -3.45 -4.43 10.32
CA ARG A 193 -3.28 -3.18 9.57
C ARG A 193 -4.29 -2.12 10.01
N VAL A 194 -5.57 -2.49 10.10
CA VAL A 194 -6.63 -1.57 10.54
C VAL A 194 -6.42 -1.15 12.00
N THR A 195 -6.08 -2.10 12.89
CA THR A 195 -5.73 -1.80 14.28
C THR A 195 -4.58 -0.80 14.38
N ALA A 196 -3.51 -0.99 13.58
CA ALA A 196 -2.36 -0.10 13.57
C ALA A 196 -2.72 1.31 13.06
N ALA A 197 -3.58 1.41 12.05
CA ALA A 197 -4.09 2.68 11.55
C ALA A 197 -4.91 3.42 12.61
N ILE A 198 -5.86 2.74 13.24
CA ILE A 198 -6.69 3.31 14.30
C ILE A 198 -5.83 3.72 15.50
N ALA A 199 -4.90 2.87 15.94
CA ALA A 199 -4.01 3.15 17.06
C ALA A 199 -3.13 4.38 16.81
N ALA A 200 -2.58 4.54 15.59
CA ALA A 200 -1.82 5.71 15.22
C ALA A 200 -2.66 6.99 15.28
N CYS A 201 -3.88 6.94 14.74
CA CYS A 201 -4.80 8.08 14.77
C CYS A 201 -5.22 8.43 16.21
N LEU A 202 -5.60 7.43 17.02
CA LEU A 202 -5.98 7.63 18.43
C LEU A 202 -4.83 8.20 19.25
N TRP A 203 -3.58 7.78 18.96
CA TRP A 203 -2.40 8.34 19.61
C TRP A 203 -2.27 9.83 19.36
N GLU A 204 -2.47 10.29 18.14
CA GLU A 204 -2.40 11.72 17.80
C GLU A 204 -3.51 12.53 18.48
N VAL A 205 -4.74 12.03 18.47
CA VAL A 205 -5.90 12.75 19.03
C VAL A 205 -6.20 12.41 20.49
N ARG A 206 -5.28 11.73 21.21
CA ARG A 206 -5.50 11.23 22.58
C ARG A 206 -5.87 12.29 23.61
N ALA A 207 -5.43 13.54 23.39
CA ALA A 207 -5.75 14.68 24.25
C ALA A 207 -7.04 15.41 23.85
N GLU A 208 -7.64 15.07 22.71
CA GLU A 208 -8.85 15.68 22.20
C GLU A 208 -10.08 15.00 22.81
N HIS A 209 -11.06 15.80 23.26
CA HIS A 209 -12.29 15.28 23.83
C HIS A 209 -13.10 14.45 22.85
N ASP A 210 -13.23 14.93 21.59
CA ASP A 210 -14.08 14.32 20.58
C ASP A 210 -13.38 13.26 19.73
N GLN A 211 -12.05 13.16 19.81
CA GLN A 211 -11.22 12.21 19.07
C GLN A 211 -11.65 12.06 17.59
N ARG A 212 -11.62 13.19 16.87
CA ARG A 212 -12.05 13.26 15.48
C ARG A 212 -10.98 12.72 14.54
N LEU A 213 -11.41 11.81 13.70
CA LEU A 213 -10.63 11.19 12.63
C LEU A 213 -11.16 11.61 11.26
N ALA A 214 -10.43 11.26 10.23
CA ALA A 214 -10.82 11.46 8.84
C ALA A 214 -10.64 10.17 8.04
N LEU A 215 -11.64 9.84 7.24
CA LEU A 215 -11.54 8.85 6.19
C LEU A 215 -11.25 9.58 4.88
N ILE A 216 -10.06 9.38 4.33
CA ILE A 216 -9.61 9.98 3.08
C ILE A 216 -9.68 8.95 1.97
N GLY A 217 -10.25 9.34 0.83
CA GLY A 217 -10.29 8.51 -0.37
C GLY A 217 -9.52 9.17 -1.51
N GLY A 218 -8.72 8.39 -2.20
CA GLY A 218 -8.09 8.69 -3.48
C GLY A 218 -8.63 7.77 -4.57
N ASP A 219 -8.75 8.28 -5.79
CA ASP A 219 -9.22 7.50 -6.93
C ASP A 219 -8.47 7.92 -8.18
N VAL A 220 -7.64 7.02 -8.71
CA VAL A 220 -6.93 7.20 -9.98
C VAL A 220 -7.90 6.96 -11.13
N SER A 221 -8.15 7.98 -11.90
CA SER A 221 -9.13 7.98 -12.99
C SER A 221 -8.46 8.09 -14.36
N GLY A 222 -9.15 7.64 -15.43
CA GLY A 222 -8.57 7.53 -16.77
C GLY A 222 -7.88 6.20 -17.07
N VAL A 223 -7.89 5.28 -16.10
CA VAL A 223 -7.19 3.99 -16.12
C VAL A 223 -7.51 3.17 -17.36
N GLN A 224 -8.78 2.99 -17.71
CA GLN A 224 -9.15 2.18 -18.90
C GLN A 224 -8.64 2.79 -20.19
N ALA A 225 -8.85 4.09 -20.39
CA ALA A 225 -8.35 4.77 -21.57
C ALA A 225 -6.82 4.72 -21.68
N PHE A 226 -6.12 4.77 -20.55
CA PHE A 226 -4.67 4.64 -20.49
C PHE A 226 -4.22 3.21 -20.80
N LEU A 227 -4.84 2.18 -20.25
CA LEU A 227 -4.47 0.78 -20.42
C LEU A 227 -4.64 0.33 -21.87
N TYR A 228 -5.77 0.68 -22.51
CA TYR A 228 -6.10 0.18 -23.84
C TYR A 228 -5.51 1.02 -25.00
N ARG A 229 -4.70 2.03 -24.72
CA ARG A 229 -3.87 2.71 -25.74
C ARG A 229 -2.65 1.87 -26.09
N ILE A 230 -2.86 0.79 -26.81
CA ILE A 230 -1.83 -0.14 -27.26
C ILE A 230 -1.93 -0.36 -28.75
N THR A 231 -0.81 -0.69 -29.40
CA THR A 231 -0.76 -1.11 -30.81
C THR A 231 -0.67 -2.63 -30.88
N SER A 232 -1.06 -3.23 -31.99
CA SER A 232 -0.95 -4.68 -32.22
C SER A 232 0.48 -5.20 -32.04
N ALA A 233 1.47 -4.45 -32.53
CA ALA A 233 2.88 -4.77 -32.30
C ALA A 233 3.29 -4.43 -30.85
N GLY A 234 3.68 -5.46 -30.08
CA GLY A 234 4.05 -5.30 -28.67
C GLY A 234 2.87 -5.09 -27.72
N ALA A 235 1.64 -5.42 -28.13
CA ALA A 235 0.41 -5.23 -27.34
C ALA A 235 0.54 -5.79 -25.91
N LEU A 236 1.00 -7.03 -25.77
CA LEU A 236 1.10 -7.70 -24.48
C LEU A 236 2.14 -7.02 -23.55
N GLN A 237 3.28 -6.60 -24.10
CA GLN A 237 4.30 -5.86 -23.36
C GLN A 237 3.77 -4.49 -22.93
N GLY A 238 3.13 -3.77 -23.88
CA GLY A 238 2.53 -2.47 -23.60
C GLY A 238 1.46 -2.54 -22.52
N LEU A 239 0.58 -3.52 -22.56
CA LEU A 239 -0.48 -3.73 -21.56
C LEU A 239 0.11 -4.03 -20.17
N ARG A 240 1.06 -4.97 -20.11
CA ARG A 240 1.74 -5.34 -18.86
C ARG A 240 2.46 -4.15 -18.24
N GLY A 241 3.24 -3.40 -19.03
CA GLY A 241 3.96 -2.23 -18.55
C GLY A 241 3.03 -1.13 -18.06
N ARG A 242 1.92 -0.87 -18.78
CA ARG A 242 0.90 0.11 -18.37
C ARG A 242 0.18 -0.30 -17.09
N SER A 243 -0.18 -1.58 -16.97
CA SER A 243 -0.84 -2.11 -15.78
C SER A 243 0.07 -1.98 -14.55
N PHE A 244 1.33 -2.37 -14.69
CA PHE A 244 2.30 -2.25 -13.59
C PHE A 244 2.62 -0.79 -13.26
N TYR A 245 2.75 0.09 -14.25
CA TYR A 245 2.94 1.52 -14.05
C TYR A 245 1.79 2.14 -13.23
N LEU A 246 0.55 1.75 -13.47
CA LEU A 246 -0.58 2.22 -12.66
C LEU A 246 -0.47 1.81 -11.21
N GLN A 247 -0.01 0.60 -10.91
CA GLN A 247 0.26 0.17 -9.53
C GLN A 247 1.34 1.03 -8.88
N LEU A 248 2.43 1.34 -9.61
CA LEU A 248 3.45 2.27 -9.10
C LEU A 248 2.90 3.68 -8.87
N VAL A 249 2.01 4.15 -9.72
CA VAL A 249 1.35 5.46 -9.56
C VAL A 249 0.45 5.47 -8.32
N GLU A 250 -0.32 4.41 -8.09
CA GLU A 250 -1.14 4.27 -6.90
C GLU A 250 -0.25 4.30 -5.64
N GLU A 251 0.80 3.47 -5.60
CA GLU A 251 1.78 3.46 -4.51
C GLU A 251 2.41 4.84 -4.29
N ALA A 252 2.81 5.55 -5.37
CA ALA A 252 3.38 6.89 -5.28
C ALA A 252 2.41 7.90 -4.66
N VAL A 253 1.14 7.87 -5.06
CA VAL A 253 0.10 8.73 -4.48
C VAL A 253 -0.09 8.42 -3.01
N GLY A 254 -0.19 7.13 -2.65
CA GLY A 254 -0.31 6.69 -1.26
C GLY A 254 0.86 7.18 -0.40
N GLN A 255 2.09 6.93 -0.86
CA GLN A 255 3.31 7.36 -0.16
C GLN A 255 3.43 8.89 -0.04
N TYR A 256 3.11 9.62 -1.12
CA TYR A 256 3.08 11.08 -1.10
C TYR A 256 2.13 11.61 -0.01
N LEU A 257 0.92 11.07 0.08
CA LEU A 257 -0.08 11.50 1.06
C LEU A 257 0.36 11.17 2.49
N LEU A 258 0.89 9.96 2.72
CA LEU A 258 1.38 9.56 4.04
C LEU A 258 2.53 10.47 4.51
N ARG A 259 3.53 10.73 3.65
CA ARG A 259 4.66 11.62 3.96
C ARG A 259 4.18 13.05 4.23
N ARG A 260 3.31 13.57 3.36
CA ARG A 260 2.76 14.91 3.49
C ARG A 260 2.06 15.16 4.82
N TRP A 261 1.38 14.15 5.31
CA TRP A 261 0.60 14.25 6.54
C TRP A 261 1.31 13.65 7.77
N HIS A 262 2.55 13.17 7.59
CA HIS A 262 3.37 12.52 8.62
C HIS A 262 2.67 11.30 9.25
N LEU A 263 2.04 10.47 8.41
CA LEU A 263 1.31 9.29 8.84
C LEU A 263 2.15 8.02 8.63
N PRO A 264 2.06 7.04 9.54
CA PRO A 264 2.68 5.74 9.33
C PRO A 264 1.99 4.96 8.18
N VAL A 265 2.73 4.04 7.57
CA VAL A 265 2.26 3.23 6.42
C VAL A 265 0.95 2.50 6.72
N ALA A 266 0.74 2.04 7.94
CA ALA A 266 -0.49 1.37 8.37
C ALA A 266 -1.75 2.22 8.15
N CYS A 267 -1.64 3.57 8.17
CA CYS A 267 -2.77 4.47 7.93
C CYS A 267 -3.35 4.34 6.51
N ARG A 268 -2.60 3.78 5.55
CA ARG A 268 -3.14 3.36 4.26
C ARG A 268 -3.82 2.00 4.42
N VAL A 269 -5.10 2.05 4.78
CA VAL A 269 -5.86 0.86 5.15
C VAL A 269 -6.22 -0.03 3.96
N MET A 270 -6.35 0.56 2.77
CA MET A 270 -6.65 -0.16 1.54
C MET A 270 -6.05 0.54 0.33
N GLU A 271 -5.53 -0.25 -0.60
CA GLU A 271 -5.08 0.18 -1.93
C GLU A 271 -5.36 -0.92 -2.93
N ALA A 272 -6.30 -0.70 -3.83
CA ALA A 272 -6.65 -1.65 -4.87
C ALA A 272 -7.48 -1.01 -5.98
N GLY A 273 -7.19 -1.38 -7.22
CA GLY A 273 -8.02 -1.06 -8.38
C GLY A 273 -8.17 0.44 -8.66
N GLY A 274 -7.15 1.22 -8.38
CA GLY A 274 -7.16 2.68 -8.53
C GLY A 274 -7.68 3.42 -7.29
N HIS A 275 -8.13 2.71 -6.25
CA HIS A 275 -8.68 3.30 -5.04
C HIS A 275 -7.65 3.22 -3.90
N ILE A 276 -7.52 4.32 -3.18
CA ILE A 276 -6.66 4.45 -1.99
C ILE A 276 -7.54 4.94 -0.85
N TYR A 277 -7.53 4.24 0.29
CA TYR A 277 -8.20 4.69 1.51
C TYR A 277 -7.19 4.87 2.63
N ILE A 278 -7.21 6.05 3.25
CA ILE A 278 -6.33 6.42 4.36
C ILE A 278 -7.19 6.82 5.55
N LEU A 279 -6.92 6.23 6.71
CA LEU A 279 -7.44 6.71 7.98
C LEU A 279 -6.42 7.69 8.59
N ALA A 280 -6.89 8.86 9.00
CA ALA A 280 -6.04 9.94 9.48
C ALA A 280 -6.70 10.71 10.63
N PRO A 281 -5.96 11.49 11.43
CA PRO A 281 -6.54 12.50 12.30
C PRO A 281 -7.30 13.57 11.51
N ALA A 282 -8.40 14.11 12.05
CA ALA A 282 -9.26 15.07 11.34
C ALA A 282 -8.55 16.34 10.86
N ARG A 283 -7.43 16.73 11.50
CA ARG A 283 -6.58 17.86 11.07
C ARG A 283 -6.16 17.80 9.59
N VAL A 284 -6.05 16.58 9.05
CA VAL A 284 -5.64 16.34 7.65
C VAL A 284 -6.65 16.91 6.65
N LEU A 285 -7.94 16.98 7.00
CA LEU A 285 -9.00 17.47 6.12
C LEU A 285 -8.73 18.89 5.60
N ALA A 286 -8.12 19.75 6.41
CA ALA A 286 -7.79 21.13 6.02
C ALA A 286 -6.74 21.21 4.90
N ASP A 287 -5.89 20.17 4.76
CA ASP A 287 -4.85 20.12 3.73
C ASP A 287 -5.26 19.33 2.47
N VAL A 288 -6.36 18.60 2.49
CA VAL A 288 -6.86 17.83 1.32
C VAL A 288 -6.96 18.66 0.05
N PRO A 289 -7.46 19.92 0.06
CA PRO A 289 -7.51 20.75 -1.17
C PRO A 289 -6.13 21.05 -1.73
N ARG A 290 -5.13 21.32 -0.88
CA ARG A 290 -3.74 21.56 -1.32
C ARG A 290 -3.09 20.30 -1.87
N ALA A 291 -3.27 19.16 -1.21
CA ALA A 291 -2.77 17.88 -1.69
C ALA A 291 -3.38 17.54 -3.05
N ARG A 292 -4.69 17.76 -3.23
CA ARG A 292 -5.37 17.56 -4.51
C ARG A 292 -4.81 18.47 -5.61
N GLY A 293 -4.56 19.75 -5.34
CA GLY A 293 -3.95 20.67 -6.30
C GLY A 293 -2.56 20.22 -6.74
N HIS A 294 -1.72 19.78 -5.80
CA HIS A 294 -0.39 19.26 -6.12
C HIS A 294 -0.45 17.97 -6.97
N LEU A 295 -1.33 17.02 -6.61
CA LEU A 295 -1.57 15.84 -7.42
C LEU A 295 -2.08 16.19 -8.83
N ALA A 296 -3.05 17.14 -8.92
CA ALA A 296 -3.57 17.61 -10.19
C ALA A 296 -2.45 18.16 -11.08
N GLN A 297 -1.55 18.97 -10.52
CA GLN A 297 -0.40 19.53 -11.23
C GLN A 297 0.54 18.43 -11.74
N ALA A 298 0.96 17.52 -10.85
CA ALA A 298 1.89 16.45 -11.21
C ALA A 298 1.33 15.54 -12.31
N PHE A 299 0.05 15.17 -12.20
CA PHE A 299 -0.60 14.35 -13.21
C PHE A 299 -0.83 15.09 -14.54
N PHE A 300 -1.14 16.36 -14.46
CA PHE A 300 -1.32 17.19 -15.65
C PHE A 300 -0.02 17.35 -16.43
N ASP A 301 1.09 17.65 -15.78
CA ASP A 301 2.39 17.86 -16.41
C ASP A 301 2.87 16.59 -17.15
N HIS A 302 2.60 15.42 -16.60
CA HIS A 302 3.11 14.15 -17.15
C HIS A 302 2.11 13.38 -17.99
N HIS A 303 0.81 13.52 -17.73
CA HIS A 303 -0.23 12.80 -18.43
C HIS A 303 -1.18 13.69 -19.24
N GLY A 304 -1.05 15.02 -19.14
CA GLY A 304 -1.86 15.97 -19.90
C GLY A 304 -3.37 15.78 -19.69
N GLY A 305 -3.78 15.31 -18.50
CA GLY A 305 -5.16 15.07 -18.15
C GLY A 305 -5.71 13.70 -18.54
N ASP A 306 -4.91 12.80 -19.14
CA ASP A 306 -5.34 11.42 -19.44
C ASP A 306 -5.53 10.57 -18.18
N LEU A 307 -4.61 10.74 -17.22
CA LEU A 307 -4.72 10.22 -15.87
C LEU A 307 -4.87 11.39 -14.91
N PHE A 308 -5.65 11.22 -13.87
CA PHE A 308 -5.80 12.19 -12.80
C PHE A 308 -6.26 11.50 -11.51
N VAL A 309 -6.08 12.16 -10.37
CA VAL A 309 -6.49 11.63 -9.05
C VAL A 309 -7.61 12.49 -8.49
N GLY A 310 -8.76 11.87 -8.23
CA GLY A 310 -9.79 12.44 -7.35
C GLY A 310 -9.37 12.20 -5.90
N LEU A 311 -9.32 13.25 -5.08
CA LEU A 311 -9.01 13.16 -3.65
C LEU A 311 -10.09 13.87 -2.84
N ALA A 312 -10.63 13.19 -1.83
CA ALA A 312 -11.64 13.74 -0.92
C ALA A 312 -11.48 13.14 0.47
N GLY A 313 -12.08 13.79 1.46
CA GLY A 313 -12.11 13.28 2.82
C GLY A 313 -13.44 13.59 3.52
N VAL A 314 -13.79 12.78 4.50
CA VAL A 314 -14.92 12.96 5.39
C VAL A 314 -14.49 12.75 6.83
N GLU A 315 -15.08 13.51 7.74
CA GLU A 315 -14.82 13.36 9.16
C GLU A 315 -15.59 12.17 9.73
N ILE A 316 -14.98 11.47 10.68
CA ILE A 316 -15.57 10.36 11.43
C ILE A 316 -15.10 10.43 12.89
N GLY A 317 -16.00 10.25 13.86
CA GLY A 317 -15.62 10.11 15.25
C GLY A 317 -14.99 8.73 15.51
N ALA A 318 -14.02 8.65 16.42
CA ALA A 318 -13.40 7.37 16.75
C ALA A 318 -14.42 6.32 17.23
N SER A 319 -15.40 6.72 18.03
CA SER A 319 -16.48 5.83 18.51
C SER A 319 -17.45 5.41 17.39
N GLU A 320 -17.56 6.19 16.31
CA GLU A 320 -18.41 5.85 15.16
C GLU A 320 -17.88 4.63 14.38
N LEU A 321 -16.60 4.27 14.54
CA LEU A 321 -16.00 3.07 13.92
C LEU A 321 -16.60 1.76 14.46
N GLU A 322 -17.24 1.77 15.64
CA GLU A 322 -17.92 0.60 16.21
C GLU A 322 -19.26 0.30 15.55
N ASP A 323 -19.88 1.30 14.88
CA ASP A 323 -21.20 1.13 14.27
C ASP A 323 -21.07 0.93 12.74
N PRO A 324 -21.30 -0.29 12.25
CA PRO A 324 -21.21 -0.60 10.82
C PRO A 324 -22.12 0.27 9.95
N ARG A 325 -23.28 0.72 10.45
CA ARG A 325 -24.23 1.56 9.70
C ARG A 325 -23.69 2.97 9.53
N VAL A 326 -23.09 3.52 10.60
CA VAL A 326 -22.45 4.83 10.54
C VAL A 326 -21.25 4.78 9.62
N LEU A 327 -20.46 3.71 9.69
CA LEU A 327 -19.30 3.51 8.82
C LEU A 327 -19.76 3.42 7.34
N GLU A 328 -20.80 2.68 7.03
CA GLU A 328 -21.39 2.60 5.68
C GLU A 328 -21.84 3.99 5.18
N GLU A 329 -22.50 4.78 6.03
CA GLU A 329 -22.90 6.15 5.70
C GLU A 329 -21.68 7.05 5.41
N ARG A 330 -20.60 6.94 6.20
CA ARG A 330 -19.36 7.70 5.97
C ARG A 330 -18.69 7.31 4.66
N PHE A 331 -18.64 6.01 4.32
CA PHE A 331 -18.14 5.56 3.02
C PHE A 331 -19.03 6.05 1.86
N ALA A 332 -20.35 6.05 1.99
CA ALA A 332 -21.25 6.59 0.98
C ALA A 332 -20.99 8.09 0.75
N ARG A 333 -20.86 8.88 1.82
CA ARG A 333 -20.52 10.32 1.75
C ARG A 333 -19.14 10.55 1.11
N LEU A 334 -18.16 9.70 1.42
CA LEU A 334 -16.84 9.77 0.80
C LEU A 334 -16.94 9.47 -0.70
N GLY A 335 -17.71 8.45 -1.11
CA GLY A 335 -17.96 8.11 -2.51
C GLY A 335 -18.58 9.28 -3.30
N GLU A 336 -19.55 9.97 -2.71
CA GLU A 336 -20.14 11.18 -3.30
C GLU A 336 -19.12 12.32 -3.42
N ALA A 337 -18.28 12.52 -2.40
CA ALA A 337 -17.25 13.55 -2.41
C ALA A 337 -16.18 13.24 -3.48
N LEU A 338 -15.75 11.98 -3.63
CA LEU A 338 -14.85 11.52 -4.70
C LEU A 338 -15.49 11.72 -6.08
N SER A 339 -16.77 11.38 -6.25
CA SER A 339 -17.50 11.60 -7.49
C SER A 339 -17.57 13.07 -7.87
N ARG A 340 -17.70 13.97 -6.89
CA ARG A 340 -17.62 15.43 -7.12
C ARG A 340 -16.20 15.85 -7.52
N ALA A 341 -15.17 15.35 -6.83
CA ALA A 341 -13.77 15.65 -7.15
C ALA A 341 -13.40 15.19 -8.57
N LYS A 342 -13.86 14.01 -9.00
CA LYS A 342 -13.66 13.51 -10.37
C LYS A 342 -14.29 14.41 -11.45
N ARG A 343 -15.45 14.98 -11.20
CA ARG A 343 -16.08 15.93 -12.14
C ARG A 343 -15.36 17.27 -12.23
N ARG A 344 -14.52 17.59 -11.23
CA ARG A 344 -13.72 18.81 -11.16
C ARG A 344 -12.24 18.54 -11.39
N ARG A 345 -11.93 17.62 -12.31
CA ARG A 345 -10.53 17.35 -12.65
C ARG A 345 -9.86 18.66 -13.11
N GLY A 346 -8.69 18.92 -12.59
CA GLY A 346 -8.00 20.19 -12.82
C GLY A 346 -8.33 21.27 -11.80
N GLU A 347 -9.19 21.02 -10.82
CA GLU A 347 -9.34 21.91 -9.67
C GLU A 347 -8.00 22.04 -8.94
N GLY A 348 -7.49 23.27 -8.83
CA GLY A 348 -6.17 23.57 -8.29
C GLY A 348 -5.10 23.81 -9.36
N LEU A 349 -5.42 23.65 -10.66
CA LEU A 349 -4.56 24.14 -11.75
C LEU A 349 -4.86 25.60 -12.06
N GLU A 350 -3.82 26.31 -12.49
CA GLU A 350 -3.98 27.71 -12.97
C GLU A 350 -4.86 27.74 -14.23
N PRO A 351 -5.69 28.80 -14.42
CA PRO A 351 -6.59 28.92 -15.56
C PRO A 351 -5.90 28.77 -16.92
N GLU A 352 -4.68 29.30 -17.07
CA GLU A 352 -3.88 29.21 -18.29
C GLU A 352 -3.45 27.78 -18.59
N GLN A 353 -3.14 26.99 -17.56
CA GLN A 353 -2.79 25.58 -17.70
C GLN A 353 -4.01 24.76 -18.13
N LEU A 354 -5.17 25.02 -17.53
CA LEU A 354 -6.44 24.42 -17.96
C LEU A 354 -6.76 24.74 -19.40
N ALA A 355 -6.62 26.00 -19.80
CA ALA A 355 -6.88 26.45 -21.15
C ALA A 355 -5.97 25.74 -22.16
N ARG A 356 -4.66 25.69 -21.91
CA ARG A 356 -3.68 25.07 -22.79
C ARG A 356 -3.77 23.55 -22.85
N GLY A 357 -4.02 22.92 -21.74
CA GLY A 357 -3.94 21.46 -21.64
C GLY A 357 -5.24 20.73 -21.90
N LEU A 358 -6.39 21.26 -21.45
CA LEU A 358 -7.68 20.60 -21.58
C LEU A 358 -8.50 21.11 -22.76
N PHE A 359 -8.37 22.39 -23.10
CA PHE A 359 -9.22 23.04 -24.09
C PHE A 359 -8.51 23.35 -25.43
N THR A 360 -7.17 23.35 -25.46
CA THR A 360 -6.45 23.49 -26.73
C THR A 360 -6.50 22.18 -27.51
N PRO A 361 -6.94 22.18 -28.77
CA PRO A 361 -6.95 20.96 -29.59
C PRO A 361 -5.56 20.34 -29.66
N ARG A 362 -5.44 19.06 -29.40
CA ARG A 362 -4.16 18.33 -29.49
C ARG A 362 -3.64 18.21 -30.92
N ARG A 363 -4.51 18.36 -31.92
CA ARG A 363 -4.19 18.42 -33.35
C ARG A 363 -4.35 19.86 -33.83
N VAL A 364 -3.28 20.64 -33.76
CA VAL A 364 -3.20 21.89 -34.50
C VAL A 364 -2.62 21.52 -35.86
N GLY A 365 -3.40 21.68 -36.91
CA GLY A 365 -2.99 21.39 -38.28
C GLY A 365 -1.78 22.23 -38.69
N GLY A 366 -0.61 21.65 -38.64
CA GLY A 366 0.66 22.13 -39.15
C GLY A 366 1.51 20.91 -39.51
N LEU A 367 2.16 20.95 -40.64
CA LEU A 367 2.93 19.82 -41.21
C LEU A 367 4.13 19.35 -40.38
N ASP A 368 4.45 20.02 -39.27
CA ASP A 368 5.69 19.79 -38.50
C ASP A 368 5.51 19.02 -37.19
N HIS A 369 4.28 18.72 -36.74
CA HIS A 369 4.08 17.96 -35.52
C HIS A 369 3.97 16.45 -35.80
N GLN A 370 4.94 15.70 -35.27
CA GLN A 370 4.86 14.26 -35.24
C GLN A 370 4.01 13.82 -34.04
N PHE A 371 3.19 12.80 -34.24
CA PHE A 371 2.35 12.23 -33.18
C PHE A 371 2.83 10.83 -32.81
N CYS A 372 2.71 10.51 -31.51
CA CYS A 372 2.98 9.17 -31.04
C CYS A 372 1.94 8.20 -31.61
N ARG A 373 2.40 7.16 -32.29
CA ARG A 373 1.52 6.13 -32.88
C ARG A 373 0.69 5.35 -31.87
N ILE A 374 1.08 5.41 -30.57
CA ILE A 374 0.43 4.67 -29.49
C ILE A 374 -0.57 5.53 -28.73
N CYS A 375 -0.18 6.72 -28.29
CA CYS A 375 -1.03 7.56 -27.45
C CYS A 375 -1.58 8.81 -28.14
N ASP A 376 -1.24 8.99 -29.44
CA ASP A 376 -1.69 10.11 -30.28
C ASP A 376 -1.37 11.50 -29.71
N ARG A 377 -0.30 11.60 -28.90
CA ARG A 377 0.21 12.87 -28.36
C ARG A 377 1.22 13.45 -29.32
N PRO A 378 1.27 14.81 -29.43
CA PRO A 378 2.37 15.46 -30.14
C PRO A 378 3.72 15.06 -29.54
N ILE A 379 4.70 14.87 -30.38
CA ILE A 379 6.07 14.53 -29.99
C ILE A 379 6.97 15.65 -30.51
N ASP A 380 7.73 16.28 -29.62
CA ASP A 380 8.80 17.18 -30.03
C ASP A 380 9.94 16.36 -30.63
N GLY A 381 10.56 16.89 -31.71
CA GLY A 381 11.51 16.13 -32.50
C GLY A 381 12.66 15.47 -31.73
N ALA A 382 13.06 16.06 -30.58
CA ALA A 382 14.07 15.51 -29.68
C ALA A 382 13.58 14.31 -28.83
N GLN A 383 12.28 14.14 -28.68
CA GLN A 383 11.66 13.08 -27.87
C GLN A 383 11.10 11.93 -28.72
N ALA A 384 11.22 12.04 -30.03
CA ALA A 384 10.70 11.03 -30.94
C ALA A 384 11.68 9.89 -31.14
N VAL A 385 11.33 8.71 -30.66
CA VAL A 385 12.15 7.50 -30.79
C VAL A 385 11.52 6.57 -31.83
N ALA A 386 12.33 6.10 -32.80
CA ALA A 386 11.91 5.03 -33.68
C ALA A 386 12.03 3.68 -32.96
N PRO A 387 11.01 2.81 -32.98
CA PRO A 387 11.11 1.49 -32.36
C PRO A 387 12.15 0.64 -33.09
N ALA A 388 12.92 -0.13 -32.34
CA ALA A 388 13.88 -1.06 -32.90
C ALA A 388 13.18 -2.10 -33.76
N GLY A 389 13.62 -2.29 -35.00
CA GLY A 389 13.06 -3.28 -35.96
C GLY A 389 11.70 -2.93 -36.56
N GLY A 390 11.22 -1.69 -36.45
CA GLY A 390 9.94 -1.23 -36.98
C GLY A 390 10.04 -0.24 -38.14
N ASP A 391 8.89 0.25 -38.60
CA ASP A 391 8.84 1.32 -39.58
C ASP A 391 9.59 2.56 -39.12
N ARG A 392 10.63 2.95 -39.85
CA ARG A 392 11.49 4.09 -39.53
C ARG A 392 10.74 5.44 -39.47
N ASN A 393 9.55 5.50 -40.09
CA ASN A 393 8.68 6.68 -40.06
C ASN A 393 7.70 6.67 -38.88
N ALA A 394 7.55 5.55 -38.18
CA ALA A 394 6.68 5.46 -37.02
C ALA A 394 7.39 6.01 -35.79
N ARG A 395 6.83 7.05 -35.18
CA ARG A 395 7.38 7.69 -33.97
C ARG A 395 6.62 7.25 -32.72
N THR A 396 7.36 7.01 -31.66
CA THR A 396 6.80 6.67 -30.35
C THR A 396 7.38 7.65 -29.31
N CYS A 397 6.53 8.17 -28.45
CA CYS A 397 7.00 9.04 -27.36
C CYS A 397 7.75 8.23 -26.29
N ALA A 398 8.64 8.89 -25.56
CA ALA A 398 9.47 8.27 -24.52
C ALA A 398 8.63 7.49 -23.49
N LEU A 399 7.50 8.04 -23.04
CA LEU A 399 6.59 7.36 -22.11
C LEU A 399 6.09 6.02 -22.67
N CYS A 400 5.58 6.00 -23.89
CA CYS A 400 5.04 4.78 -24.48
C CYS A 400 6.13 3.74 -24.74
N LEU A 401 7.32 4.16 -25.17
CA LEU A 401 8.46 3.27 -25.33
C LEU A 401 8.89 2.68 -23.98
N GLY A 402 9.09 3.50 -22.97
CA GLY A 402 9.46 3.06 -21.61
C GLY A 402 8.44 2.09 -21.01
N LEU A 403 7.14 2.30 -21.25
CA LEU A 403 6.09 1.37 -20.79
C LEU A 403 6.16 0.00 -21.50
N GLN A 404 6.49 -0.04 -22.79
CA GLN A 404 6.72 -1.30 -23.52
C GLN A 404 7.98 -2.02 -22.98
N GLU A 405 9.07 -1.29 -22.78
CA GLU A 405 10.30 -1.83 -22.22
C GLU A 405 10.08 -2.38 -20.80
N LEU A 406 9.39 -1.62 -19.93
CA LEU A 406 9.00 -2.07 -18.59
C LEU A 406 8.23 -3.39 -18.67
N GLY A 407 7.22 -3.48 -19.52
CA GLY A 407 6.45 -4.71 -19.69
C GLY A 407 7.24 -5.90 -20.22
N GLY A 408 8.31 -5.64 -21.00
CA GLY A 408 9.29 -6.64 -21.42
C GLY A 408 10.16 -7.15 -20.28
N ARG A 409 10.67 -6.22 -19.45
CA ARG A 409 11.53 -6.52 -18.30
C ARG A 409 10.79 -7.23 -17.17
N LEU A 410 9.55 -6.89 -16.91
CA LEU A 410 8.72 -7.57 -15.89
C LEU A 410 8.58 -9.08 -16.10
N ARG A 411 8.82 -9.58 -17.30
CA ARG A 411 8.82 -11.01 -17.56
C ARG A 411 10.07 -11.72 -17.04
N ARG A 412 11.18 -11.00 -16.87
CA ARG A 412 12.49 -11.53 -16.47
C ARG A 412 12.89 -11.08 -15.07
N GLY A 413 12.28 -9.98 -14.56
CA GLY A 413 12.62 -9.43 -13.25
C GLY A 413 12.03 -10.28 -12.13
N SER A 414 12.83 -10.58 -11.13
CA SER A 414 12.42 -11.31 -9.92
C SER A 414 12.30 -10.40 -8.70
N VAL A 415 12.91 -9.21 -8.72
CA VAL A 415 12.92 -8.28 -7.59
C VAL A 415 12.72 -6.86 -8.10
N MET A 416 11.87 -6.09 -7.40
CA MET A 416 11.74 -4.65 -7.53
C MET A 416 12.20 -3.99 -6.22
N VAL A 417 13.06 -2.98 -6.33
CA VAL A 417 13.52 -2.20 -5.18
C VAL A 417 13.16 -0.74 -5.40
N THR A 418 12.55 -0.11 -4.39
CA THR A 418 12.20 1.30 -4.40
C THR A 418 13.04 2.05 -3.37
N TRP A 419 13.55 3.23 -3.75
CA TRP A 419 14.30 4.12 -2.87
C TRP A 419 13.65 5.50 -2.83
N PRO A 420 13.62 6.16 -1.67
CA PRO A 420 13.10 7.52 -1.54
C PRO A 420 13.96 8.58 -2.22
N THR A 421 15.24 8.25 -2.49
CA THR A 421 16.22 9.11 -3.18
C THR A 421 17.07 8.25 -4.12
N ALA A 422 17.60 8.84 -5.18
CA ALA A 422 18.49 8.10 -6.10
C ALA A 422 19.64 7.44 -5.31
N PRO A 423 19.80 6.13 -5.39
CA PRO A 423 20.88 5.46 -4.67
C PRO A 423 22.23 5.77 -5.30
N SER A 424 23.23 5.99 -4.46
CA SER A 424 24.66 5.94 -4.85
C SER A 424 25.18 4.49 -4.95
N ILE A 425 24.30 3.50 -4.95
CA ILE A 425 24.65 2.09 -4.90
C ILE A 425 24.52 1.49 -6.29
N THR A 426 25.61 0.90 -6.79
CA THR A 426 25.57 0.01 -7.95
C THR A 426 24.96 -1.31 -7.50
N VAL A 427 23.77 -1.65 -7.99
CA VAL A 427 23.16 -2.95 -7.74
C VAL A 427 23.99 -4.01 -8.47
N PRO A 428 24.52 -5.05 -7.81
CA PRO A 428 25.20 -6.12 -8.52
C PRO A 428 24.22 -6.81 -9.48
N THR A 429 24.47 -6.72 -10.76
CA THR A 429 23.81 -7.56 -11.75
C THR A 429 24.35 -8.98 -11.58
N GLN A 430 23.50 -9.97 -11.33
CA GLN A 430 23.90 -11.36 -11.45
C GLN A 430 24.33 -11.59 -12.89
N SER A 431 25.64 -11.78 -13.07
CA SER A 431 26.25 -12.08 -14.35
C SER A 431 25.77 -13.44 -14.85
N GLY A 432 25.07 -13.48 -15.95
CA GLY A 432 24.57 -14.71 -16.57
C GLY A 432 24.23 -14.64 -18.05
N ASP A 433 24.07 -13.44 -18.63
CA ASP A 433 23.82 -13.30 -20.07
C ASP A 433 24.72 -12.17 -20.63
N GLU A 434 25.70 -12.55 -21.43
CA GLU A 434 26.74 -11.67 -22.01
C GLU A 434 26.25 -10.74 -23.12
N ASP A 435 24.96 -10.60 -23.38
CA ASP A 435 24.42 -9.83 -24.52
C ASP A 435 23.53 -8.61 -24.16
N ASP A 436 23.46 -8.19 -22.91
CA ASP A 436 22.77 -6.94 -22.54
C ASP A 436 23.81 -5.89 -22.12
N ASP A 437 23.94 -4.88 -22.98
CA ASP A 437 24.73 -3.67 -22.75
C ASP A 437 24.45 -3.07 -21.37
N ALA A 438 25.23 -3.48 -20.36
CA ALA A 438 25.10 -3.10 -18.96
C ALA A 438 25.33 -1.60 -18.71
N SER A 439 25.64 -0.82 -19.76
CA SER A 439 25.81 0.63 -19.72
C SER A 439 24.48 1.39 -19.78
N SER A 440 23.37 0.77 -20.17
CA SER A 440 22.04 1.37 -20.08
C SER A 440 21.42 1.15 -18.70
N GLY A 441 22.11 1.59 -17.66
CA GLY A 441 21.49 1.77 -16.37
C GLY A 441 20.19 2.55 -16.58
N TRP A 442 19.06 2.02 -16.18
CA TRP A 442 17.82 2.76 -16.14
C TRP A 442 18.03 3.95 -15.21
N GLY A 443 18.63 4.98 -15.77
CA GLY A 443 18.75 6.26 -15.12
C GLY A 443 17.32 6.71 -14.78
N THR A 444 17.12 7.07 -13.56
CA THR A 444 15.90 7.71 -13.01
C THR A 444 15.37 8.85 -13.89
N SER A 445 16.13 9.34 -14.87
CA SER A 445 15.78 10.42 -15.77
C SER A 445 14.58 10.15 -16.70
N GLN A 446 14.29 8.89 -17.04
CA GLN A 446 13.17 8.56 -17.95
C GLN A 446 11.84 8.31 -17.21
N TRP A 447 11.89 8.02 -15.91
CA TRP A 447 10.73 7.76 -15.06
C TRP A 447 10.43 8.88 -14.07
N ASN A 448 11.14 10.00 -14.17
CA ASN A 448 10.97 11.20 -13.34
C ASN A 448 9.64 11.95 -13.55
N GLY A 449 8.67 11.32 -14.19
CA GLY A 449 7.33 11.86 -14.35
C GLY A 449 6.58 12.01 -13.03
N VAL A 450 5.36 11.51 -12.98
CA VAL A 450 4.51 11.54 -11.77
C VAL A 450 5.22 10.91 -10.58
N LEU A 451 5.94 9.80 -10.76
CA LEU A 451 6.64 9.11 -9.67
C LEU A 451 7.68 10.02 -9.03
N GLY A 452 8.54 10.65 -9.83
CA GLY A 452 9.55 11.59 -9.33
C GLY A 452 8.93 12.86 -8.71
N ALA A 453 7.85 13.39 -9.30
CA ALA A 453 7.13 14.54 -8.74
C ALA A 453 6.48 14.23 -7.38
N LEU A 454 6.16 12.98 -7.11
CA LEU A 454 5.60 12.51 -5.85
C LEU A 454 6.65 11.92 -4.89
N GLY A 455 7.94 11.91 -5.30
CA GLY A 455 9.07 11.54 -4.44
C GLY A 455 9.30 10.02 -4.32
N LEU A 456 9.02 9.26 -5.37
CA LEU A 456 9.41 7.85 -5.53
C LEU A 456 10.61 7.68 -6.45
#